data_de097fc58ccaaf5d597aee878500612c
#
_entry.id   de097fc58ccaaf5d597aee878500612c
#
_cell.length_a   1.000
_cell.length_b   1.000
_cell.length_c   1.000
_cell.angle_alpha   90.00
_cell.angle_beta   90.00
_cell.angle_gamma   90.00
#
_symmetry.space_group_name_H-M   'P 1'
#
loop_
_entity.id
_entity.type
_entity.pdbx_description
1 polymer ?
#
loop_
_entity_poly.entity_id
_entity_poly.type
_entity_poly.pdbx_seq_one_letter_code
_entity_poly.pdbx_strand_id
1 'polypeptide(L)'
;MKIILPTEKRKATKVNPDTMIWFANPKVGKTTLLSNLDDTLIIDLEGGSSFFDAVVIDVLKEAKDNSVTPIDYLKQIAITIQEANEAKEGFVYKRIALDTVTALEQIVLPLANKMYQATTMGKNWAPSKASPDVTYLANGAGYRYTRMALLAVINLFKDLCETLIIVAHVKDKNVGVAGEEANERMINLTGA
;
A
#
# COMPACT_ATOMS: atom_id res chain seq x y z
N MET A 1 -5.39 -36.56 -11.35
CA MET A 1 -4.08 -35.90 -11.19
C MET A 1 -3.38 -36.50 -9.97
N LYS A 2 -2.15 -37.04 -10.09
CA LYS A 2 -1.40 -37.62 -8.97
C LYS A 2 -0.42 -36.57 -8.43
N ILE A 3 -0.56 -36.17 -7.16
CA ILE A 3 0.35 -35.25 -6.49
C ILE A 3 1.54 -36.06 -5.95
N ILE A 4 2.76 -35.66 -6.33
CA ILE A 4 3.99 -36.27 -5.83
C ILE A 4 4.53 -35.32 -4.74
N LEU A 5 4.67 -35.81 -3.52
CA LEU A 5 5.22 -35.07 -2.41
C LEU A 5 6.75 -34.98 -2.56
N PRO A 6 7.35 -33.76 -2.42
CA PRO A 6 8.78 -33.60 -2.51
C PRO A 6 9.48 -34.24 -1.30
N THR A 7 10.53 -35.02 -1.56
CA THR A 7 11.35 -35.67 -0.52
C THR A 7 12.67 -34.97 -0.26
N GLU A 8 13.03 -34.01 -1.11
CA GLU A 8 14.30 -33.27 -1.02
C GLU A 8 14.07 -31.77 -0.84
N LYS A 9 15.05 -31.10 -0.21
CA LYS A 9 15.02 -29.63 -0.07
C LYS A 9 15.28 -28.97 -1.43
N ARG A 10 14.39 -28.07 -1.83
CA ARG A 10 14.61 -27.20 -3.00
C ARG A 10 15.70 -26.18 -2.68
N LYS A 11 16.64 -25.96 -3.59
CA LYS A 11 17.57 -24.82 -3.49
C LYS A 11 16.81 -23.51 -3.67
N ALA A 12 17.19 -22.49 -2.89
CA ALA A 12 16.64 -21.16 -3.06
C ALA A 12 17.01 -20.61 -4.45
N THR A 13 16.02 -20.09 -5.16
CA THR A 13 16.20 -19.51 -6.50
C THR A 13 16.23 -17.98 -6.47
N LYS A 14 15.79 -17.36 -5.35
CA LYS A 14 15.79 -15.92 -5.14
C LYS A 14 16.60 -15.56 -3.91
N VAL A 15 17.36 -14.45 -3.99
CA VAL A 15 18.17 -13.91 -2.90
C VAL A 15 17.39 -12.81 -2.17
N ASN A 16 16.64 -11.99 -2.92
CA ASN A 16 15.86 -10.89 -2.39
C ASN A 16 14.40 -11.28 -2.20
N PRO A 17 13.71 -10.78 -1.17
CA PRO A 17 12.28 -10.99 -1.01
C PRO A 17 11.50 -10.22 -2.10
N ASP A 18 10.40 -10.80 -2.59
CA ASP A 18 9.52 -10.15 -3.57
C ASP A 18 8.77 -8.97 -2.95
N THR A 19 8.52 -9.02 -1.63
CA THR A 19 7.85 -7.95 -0.89
C THR A 19 8.48 -7.80 0.49
N MET A 20 8.72 -6.56 0.91
CA MET A 20 9.19 -6.19 2.24
C MET A 20 8.21 -5.21 2.88
N ILE A 21 8.00 -5.34 4.18
CA ILE A 21 7.21 -4.38 4.95
C ILE A 21 8.14 -3.69 5.94
N TRP A 22 8.25 -2.37 5.84
CA TRP A 22 8.99 -1.52 6.76
C TRP A 22 8.00 -0.70 7.59
N PHE A 23 8.00 -0.88 8.89
CA PHE A 23 7.11 -0.15 9.77
C PHE A 23 7.87 0.42 10.96
N ALA A 24 7.61 1.68 11.25
CA ALA A 24 8.23 2.40 12.36
C ALA A 24 7.42 3.68 12.67
N ASN A 25 7.75 4.34 13.78
CA ASN A 25 7.18 5.63 14.13
C ASN A 25 7.39 6.67 13.01
N PRO A 26 6.53 7.67 12.89
CA PRO A 26 6.79 8.83 12.02
C PRO A 26 8.14 9.49 12.38
N LYS A 27 8.79 10.08 11.37
CA LYS A 27 10.04 10.87 11.53
C LYS A 27 11.28 10.11 12.00
N VAL A 28 11.30 8.78 11.94
CA VAL A 28 12.49 7.97 12.28
C VAL A 28 13.46 7.76 11.10
N GLY A 29 13.21 8.41 9.95
CA GLY A 29 14.11 8.35 8.79
C GLY A 29 13.80 7.23 7.78
N LYS A 30 12.56 6.71 7.72
CA LYS A 30 12.17 5.69 6.71
C LYS A 30 12.43 6.16 5.29
N THR A 31 11.94 7.35 4.92
CA THR A 31 12.12 7.94 3.59
C THR A 31 13.60 8.24 3.30
N THR A 32 14.36 8.70 4.31
CA THR A 32 15.81 8.87 4.18
C THR A 32 16.53 7.54 3.88
N LEU A 33 16.10 6.45 4.51
CA LEU A 33 16.65 5.13 4.22
C LEU A 33 16.31 4.68 2.80
N LEU A 34 15.08 4.93 2.34
CA LEU A 34 14.66 4.63 0.97
C LEU A 34 15.47 5.43 -0.07
N SER A 35 15.72 6.72 0.19
CA SER A 35 16.47 7.59 -0.74
C SER A 35 17.92 7.14 -0.95
N ASN A 36 18.49 6.36 -0.03
CA ASN A 36 19.82 5.79 -0.13
C ASN A 36 19.85 4.40 -0.81
N LEU A 37 18.71 3.87 -1.24
CA LEU A 37 18.68 2.60 -1.97
C LEU A 37 18.82 2.84 -3.47
N ASP A 38 19.82 2.24 -4.08
CA ASP A 38 20.02 2.29 -5.54
C ASP A 38 18.82 1.69 -6.29
N ASP A 39 18.59 2.16 -7.51
CA ASP A 39 17.56 1.65 -8.42
C ASP A 39 16.15 1.56 -7.78
N THR A 40 15.81 2.53 -6.91
CA THR A 40 14.54 2.56 -6.17
C THR A 40 13.67 3.73 -6.61
N LEU A 41 12.44 3.44 -7.05
CA LEU A 41 11.39 4.45 -7.23
C LEU A 41 10.57 4.57 -5.94
N ILE A 42 10.47 5.78 -5.40
CA ILE A 42 9.60 6.08 -4.26
C ILE A 42 8.29 6.66 -4.78
N ILE A 43 7.18 6.02 -4.46
CA ILE A 43 5.82 6.52 -4.70
C ILE A 43 5.39 7.19 -3.40
N ASP A 44 5.55 8.52 -3.36
CA ASP A 44 5.22 9.33 -2.17
C ASP A 44 3.72 9.61 -2.12
N LEU A 45 3.10 9.16 -1.04
CA LEU A 45 1.65 9.26 -0.78
C LEU A 45 1.34 10.28 0.33
N GLU A 46 2.38 10.86 0.96
CA GLU A 46 2.25 11.84 2.06
C GLU A 46 2.75 13.24 1.69
N GLY A 47 3.51 13.38 0.57
CA GLY A 47 4.12 14.65 0.15
C GLY A 47 5.36 15.02 0.97
N GLY A 48 6.02 14.04 1.59
CA GLY A 48 7.20 14.25 2.45
C GLY A 48 8.54 14.19 1.74
N SER A 49 8.57 13.83 0.47
CA SER A 49 9.80 13.54 -0.29
C SER A 49 10.57 14.76 -0.77
N SER A 50 10.00 15.97 -0.70
CA SER A 50 10.62 17.22 -1.20
C SER A 50 11.95 17.59 -0.52
N PHE A 51 12.33 16.87 0.54
CA PHE A 51 13.55 17.13 1.31
C PHE A 51 14.70 16.15 1.01
N PHE A 52 14.52 15.27 0.04
CA PHE A 52 15.47 14.20 -0.25
C PHE A 52 15.81 14.14 -1.74
N ASP A 53 17.09 13.91 -2.04
CA ASP A 53 17.54 13.59 -3.38
C ASP A 53 17.21 12.12 -3.67
N ALA A 54 16.13 11.87 -4.42
CA ALA A 54 15.64 10.54 -4.71
C ALA A 54 14.88 10.48 -6.03
N VAL A 55 14.74 9.29 -6.60
CA VAL A 55 13.80 9.06 -7.72
C VAL A 55 12.42 8.88 -7.11
N VAL A 56 11.58 9.91 -7.23
CA VAL A 56 10.31 10.01 -6.50
C VAL A 56 9.19 10.53 -7.38
N ILE A 57 7.97 10.03 -7.14
CA ILE A 57 6.72 10.58 -7.67
C ILE A 57 5.85 11.01 -6.50
N ASP A 58 5.57 12.31 -6.36
CA ASP A 58 4.61 12.87 -5.42
C ASP A 58 3.20 12.71 -6.00
N VAL A 59 2.51 11.66 -5.57
CA VAL A 59 1.20 11.27 -6.12
C VAL A 59 0.13 12.32 -5.89
N LEU A 60 0.12 12.97 -4.72
CA LEU A 60 -0.93 13.95 -4.38
C LEU A 60 -0.77 15.22 -5.21
N LYS A 61 0.46 15.70 -5.35
CA LYS A 61 0.78 16.89 -6.13
C LYS A 61 0.51 16.63 -7.62
N GLU A 62 1.09 15.56 -8.16
CA GLU A 62 0.99 15.24 -9.59
C GLU A 62 -0.45 14.92 -10.01
N ALA A 63 -1.23 14.20 -9.19
CA ALA A 63 -2.65 13.95 -9.47
C ALA A 63 -3.44 15.26 -9.52
N LYS A 64 -3.17 16.20 -8.60
CA LYS A 64 -3.79 17.52 -8.57
C LYS A 64 -3.42 18.33 -9.81
N ASP A 65 -2.14 18.39 -10.17
CA ASP A 65 -1.64 19.15 -11.31
C ASP A 65 -2.22 18.63 -12.64
N ASN A 66 -2.47 17.31 -12.73
CA ASN A 66 -3.10 16.67 -13.90
C ASN A 66 -4.64 16.60 -13.82
N SER A 67 -5.27 17.14 -12.76
CA SER A 67 -6.74 17.13 -12.57
C SER A 67 -7.35 15.73 -12.59
N VAL A 68 -6.65 14.72 -12.05
CA VAL A 68 -7.10 13.35 -11.91
C VAL A 68 -7.19 12.92 -10.44
N THR A 69 -7.86 11.80 -10.16
CA THR A 69 -7.86 11.27 -8.79
C THR A 69 -6.52 10.60 -8.47
N PRO A 70 -6.05 10.63 -7.21
CA PRO A 70 -4.83 9.93 -6.81
C PRO A 70 -4.83 8.43 -7.18
N ILE A 71 -5.99 7.77 -7.13
CA ILE A 71 -6.13 6.36 -7.53
C ILE A 71 -5.92 6.18 -9.03
N ASP A 72 -6.49 7.05 -9.86
CA ASP A 72 -6.33 6.93 -11.31
C ASP A 72 -4.90 7.30 -11.71
N TYR A 73 -4.26 8.22 -11.00
CA TYR A 73 -2.86 8.53 -11.18
C TYR A 73 -1.95 7.33 -10.81
N LEU A 74 -2.20 6.65 -9.68
CA LEU A 74 -1.50 5.42 -9.29
C LEU A 74 -1.63 4.31 -10.34
N LYS A 75 -2.81 4.13 -10.93
CA LYS A 75 -3.01 3.18 -12.03
C LYS A 75 -2.19 3.57 -13.26
N GLN A 76 -2.16 4.86 -13.60
CA GLN A 76 -1.37 5.35 -14.73
C GLN A 76 0.12 5.14 -14.51
N ILE A 77 0.64 5.39 -13.29
CA ILE A 77 2.03 5.07 -12.93
C ILE A 77 2.32 3.58 -13.17
N ALA A 78 1.46 2.69 -12.68
CA ALA A 78 1.65 1.25 -12.82
C ALA A 78 1.67 0.82 -14.30
N ILE A 79 0.75 1.34 -15.14
CA ILE A 79 0.72 1.09 -16.57
C ILE A 79 2.01 1.59 -17.23
N THR A 80 2.45 2.81 -16.92
CA THR A 80 3.66 3.40 -17.51
C THR A 80 4.92 2.61 -17.15
N ILE A 81 5.01 2.11 -15.89
CA ILE A 81 6.14 1.25 -15.47
C ILE A 81 6.08 -0.10 -16.20
N GLN A 82 4.88 -0.68 -16.36
CA GLN A 82 4.72 -1.93 -17.09
C GLN A 82 5.18 -1.80 -18.54
N GLU A 83 4.73 -0.77 -19.26
CA GLU A 83 5.14 -0.49 -20.65
C GLU A 83 6.66 -0.29 -20.74
N ALA A 84 7.27 0.42 -19.79
CA ALA A 84 8.70 0.63 -19.74
C ALA A 84 9.49 -0.66 -19.46
N ASN A 85 8.96 -1.53 -18.59
CA ASN A 85 9.54 -2.86 -18.32
C ASN A 85 9.47 -3.77 -19.54
N GLU A 86 8.37 -3.76 -20.28
CA GLU A 86 8.20 -4.51 -21.53
C GLU A 86 9.19 -4.02 -22.60
N ALA A 87 9.33 -2.70 -22.75
CA ALA A 87 10.27 -2.10 -23.71
C ALA A 87 11.74 -2.40 -23.37
N LYS A 88 12.08 -2.52 -22.09
CA LYS A 88 13.43 -2.84 -21.59
C LYS A 88 13.72 -4.35 -21.54
N GLU A 89 12.71 -5.21 -21.70
CA GLU A 89 12.75 -6.65 -21.44
C GLU A 89 13.27 -6.98 -20.03
N GLY A 90 12.86 -6.16 -19.04
CA GLY A 90 13.26 -6.31 -17.65
C GLY A 90 12.77 -5.16 -16.77
N PHE A 91 13.07 -5.16 -15.50
CA PHE A 91 12.63 -4.10 -14.58
C PHE A 91 13.40 -2.80 -14.79
N VAL A 92 12.67 -1.68 -14.96
CA VAL A 92 13.25 -0.32 -14.99
C VAL A 92 13.78 0.05 -13.62
N TYR A 93 13.04 -0.30 -12.58
CA TYR A 93 13.43 -0.14 -11.19
C TYR A 93 13.56 -1.50 -10.51
N LYS A 94 14.64 -1.74 -9.79
CA LYS A 94 14.78 -2.95 -8.98
C LYS A 94 13.81 -2.95 -7.82
N ARG A 95 13.54 -1.76 -7.27
CA ARG A 95 12.65 -1.59 -6.12
C ARG A 95 11.62 -0.51 -6.39
N ILE A 96 10.40 -0.75 -5.93
CA ILE A 96 9.36 0.27 -5.84
C ILE A 96 8.96 0.35 -4.37
N ALA A 97 8.92 1.56 -3.81
CA ALA A 97 8.51 1.79 -2.43
C ALA A 97 7.20 2.58 -2.41
N LEU A 98 6.18 2.07 -1.70
CA LEU A 98 4.92 2.78 -1.40
C LEU A 98 5.08 3.47 -0.03
N ASP A 99 5.26 4.78 -0.01
CA ASP A 99 5.54 5.56 1.21
C ASP A 99 4.43 6.60 1.48
N THR A 100 3.43 6.32 2.31
CA THR A 100 3.21 5.12 3.11
C THR A 100 1.86 4.48 2.80
N VAL A 101 1.69 3.19 3.14
CA VAL A 101 0.37 2.54 3.04
C VAL A 101 -0.64 3.07 4.07
N THR A 102 -0.16 3.71 5.13
CA THR A 102 -1.02 4.41 6.09
C THR A 102 -1.75 5.57 5.40
N ALA A 103 -1.06 6.34 4.55
CA ALA A 103 -1.68 7.37 3.73
C ALA A 103 -2.51 6.77 2.59
N LEU A 104 -2.03 5.68 1.98
CA LEU A 104 -2.76 4.97 0.93
C LEU A 104 -4.16 4.53 1.39
N GLU A 105 -4.32 4.14 2.65
CA GLU A 105 -5.62 3.74 3.20
C GLU A 105 -6.68 4.84 3.02
N GLN A 106 -6.32 6.10 3.21
CA GLN A 106 -7.24 7.24 3.00
C GLN A 106 -7.51 7.47 1.50
N ILE A 107 -6.48 7.33 0.68
CA ILE A 107 -6.58 7.49 -0.77
C ILE A 107 -7.53 6.45 -1.39
N VAL A 108 -7.58 5.23 -0.86
CA VAL A 108 -8.41 4.16 -1.43
C VAL A 108 -9.87 4.16 -0.98
N LEU A 109 -10.29 5.01 -0.03
CA LEU A 109 -11.67 5.05 0.45
C LEU A 109 -12.71 5.21 -0.67
N PRO A 110 -12.54 6.08 -1.69
CA PRO A 110 -13.48 6.17 -2.81
C PRO A 110 -13.59 4.86 -3.60
N LEU A 111 -12.51 4.10 -3.74
CA LEU A 111 -12.51 2.79 -4.37
C LEU A 111 -13.24 1.77 -3.48
N ALA A 112 -13.00 1.77 -2.18
CA ALA A 112 -13.70 0.92 -1.21
C ALA A 112 -15.22 1.18 -1.22
N ASN A 113 -15.63 2.45 -1.31
CA ASN A 113 -17.04 2.84 -1.47
C ASN A 113 -17.65 2.21 -2.73
N LYS A 114 -16.98 2.32 -3.88
CA LYS A 114 -17.43 1.70 -5.13
C LYS A 114 -17.50 0.18 -5.02
N MET A 115 -16.54 -0.46 -4.38
CA MET A 115 -16.56 -1.91 -4.16
C MET A 115 -17.75 -2.35 -3.30
N TYR A 116 -18.09 -1.58 -2.25
CA TYR A 116 -19.27 -1.86 -1.45
C TYR A 116 -20.55 -1.66 -2.25
N GLN A 117 -20.68 -0.55 -2.96
CA GLN A 117 -21.85 -0.24 -3.81
C GLN A 117 -22.10 -1.29 -4.89
N ALA A 118 -21.07 -1.99 -5.35
CA ALA A 118 -21.21 -3.09 -6.30
C ALA A 118 -21.83 -4.36 -5.71
N THR A 119 -22.01 -4.43 -4.39
CA THR A 119 -22.64 -5.58 -3.73
C THR A 119 -24.16 -5.41 -3.66
N THR A 120 -24.87 -6.52 -3.48
CA THR A 120 -26.35 -6.50 -3.30
C THR A 120 -26.75 -5.65 -2.09
N MET A 121 -25.97 -5.68 -1.00
CA MET A 121 -26.26 -4.89 0.21
C MET A 121 -25.93 -3.42 0.03
N GLY A 122 -24.90 -3.10 -0.72
CA GLY A 122 -24.37 -1.74 -0.88
C GLY A 122 -24.99 -0.96 -2.03
N LYS A 123 -25.76 -1.57 -2.94
CA LYS A 123 -26.23 -0.92 -4.18
C LYS A 123 -27.04 0.36 -3.95
N ASN A 124 -27.73 0.46 -2.81
CA ASN A 124 -28.52 1.63 -2.44
C ASN A 124 -27.83 2.53 -1.41
N TRP A 125 -26.61 2.17 -1.00
CA TRP A 125 -25.83 2.98 -0.06
C TRP A 125 -25.14 4.12 -0.80
N ALA A 126 -25.15 5.30 -0.20
CA ALA A 126 -24.43 6.47 -0.67
C ALA A 126 -23.74 7.16 0.51
N PRO A 127 -22.56 7.76 0.29
CA PRO A 127 -21.91 8.60 1.30
C PRO A 127 -22.85 9.72 1.78
N SER A 128 -22.82 10.02 3.08
CA SER A 128 -23.59 11.10 3.70
C SER A 128 -22.71 11.82 4.75
N LYS A 129 -23.21 12.93 5.30
CA LYS A 129 -22.47 13.63 6.39
C LYS A 129 -22.27 12.74 7.62
N ALA A 130 -23.19 11.82 7.91
CA ALA A 130 -23.11 10.90 9.05
C ALA A 130 -22.27 9.62 8.73
N SER A 131 -22.15 9.27 7.46
CA SER A 131 -21.40 8.09 6.97
C SER A 131 -20.68 8.48 5.67
N PRO A 132 -19.55 9.22 5.76
CA PRO A 132 -18.87 9.76 4.60
C PRO A 132 -18.20 8.69 3.73
N ASP A 133 -17.91 7.53 4.27
CA ASP A 133 -17.31 6.39 3.58
C ASP A 133 -17.67 5.05 4.24
N VAL A 134 -17.21 3.96 3.66
CA VAL A 134 -17.50 2.59 4.14
C VAL A 134 -17.01 2.30 5.54
N THR A 135 -16.04 3.03 6.11
CA THR A 135 -15.52 2.78 7.44
C THR A 135 -16.54 3.05 8.54
N TYR A 136 -17.59 3.84 8.23
CA TYR A 136 -18.73 4.15 9.10
C TYR A 136 -19.85 3.11 9.04
N LEU A 137 -19.71 2.05 8.24
CA LEU A 137 -20.69 0.98 8.20
C LEU A 137 -20.74 0.24 9.54
N ALA A 138 -21.95 -0.15 9.94
CA ALA A 138 -22.18 -0.85 11.20
C ALA A 138 -21.34 -2.15 11.30
N ASN A 139 -20.96 -2.49 12.53
CA ASN A 139 -20.23 -3.72 12.86
C ASN A 139 -18.89 -3.90 12.10
N GLY A 140 -18.26 -2.80 11.68
CA GLY A 140 -16.98 -2.84 10.99
C GLY A 140 -17.01 -3.46 9.58
N ALA A 141 -18.22 -3.60 9.00
CA ALA A 141 -18.39 -4.22 7.67
C ALA A 141 -17.56 -3.52 6.57
N GLY A 142 -17.31 -2.22 6.73
CA GLY A 142 -16.55 -1.42 5.76
C GLY A 142 -15.07 -1.74 5.71
N TYR A 143 -14.46 -2.19 6.80
CA TYR A 143 -13.02 -2.49 6.84
C TYR A 143 -12.61 -3.57 5.84
N ARG A 144 -13.51 -4.50 5.53
CA ARG A 144 -13.28 -5.49 4.47
C ARG A 144 -13.03 -4.82 3.12
N TYR A 145 -13.85 -3.84 2.76
CA TYR A 145 -13.76 -3.14 1.46
C TYR A 145 -12.55 -2.21 1.42
N THR A 146 -12.22 -1.55 2.52
CA THR A 146 -10.99 -0.76 2.63
C THR A 146 -9.75 -1.63 2.42
N ARG A 147 -9.69 -2.80 3.06
CA ARG A 147 -8.59 -3.77 2.85
C ARG A 147 -8.53 -4.30 1.43
N MET A 148 -9.69 -4.62 0.83
CA MET A 148 -9.75 -5.05 -0.57
C MET A 148 -9.23 -3.97 -1.52
N ALA A 149 -9.64 -2.73 -1.32
CA ALA A 149 -9.19 -1.59 -2.11
C ALA A 149 -7.68 -1.34 -1.94
N LEU A 150 -7.17 -1.40 -0.70
CA LEU A 150 -5.76 -1.27 -0.38
C LEU A 150 -4.92 -2.34 -1.09
N LEU A 151 -5.32 -3.60 -0.95
CA LEU A 151 -4.62 -4.72 -1.60
C LEU A 151 -4.70 -4.64 -3.13
N ALA A 152 -5.81 -4.16 -3.70
CA ALA A 152 -5.94 -3.98 -5.14
C ALA A 152 -4.90 -2.98 -5.67
N VAL A 153 -4.67 -1.87 -4.95
CA VAL A 153 -3.64 -0.88 -5.34
C VAL A 153 -2.22 -1.42 -5.12
N ILE A 154 -1.94 -2.07 -3.98
CA ILE A 154 -0.63 -2.69 -3.72
C ILE A 154 -0.29 -3.70 -4.82
N ASN A 155 -1.26 -4.52 -5.24
CA ASN A 155 -1.05 -5.54 -6.26
C ASN A 155 -0.77 -4.95 -7.66
N LEU A 156 -1.11 -3.68 -7.93
CA LEU A 156 -0.71 -3.04 -9.19
C LEU A 156 0.81 -2.97 -9.35
N PHE A 157 1.56 -2.89 -8.25
CA PHE A 157 3.01 -2.68 -8.25
C PHE A 157 3.81 -3.95 -7.98
N LYS A 158 3.17 -5.02 -7.50
CA LYS A 158 3.85 -6.22 -6.99
C LYS A 158 4.75 -6.89 -8.02
N ASP A 159 4.33 -6.94 -9.26
CA ASP A 159 5.04 -7.65 -10.34
C ASP A 159 5.81 -6.68 -11.26
N LEU A 160 5.94 -5.40 -10.88
CA LEU A 160 6.59 -4.36 -11.67
C LEU A 160 8.06 -4.11 -11.27
N CYS A 161 8.56 -4.81 -10.24
CA CYS A 161 9.92 -4.69 -9.73
C CYS A 161 10.39 -6.00 -9.10
N GLU A 162 11.70 -6.11 -8.79
CA GLU A 162 12.23 -7.28 -8.07
C GLU A 162 11.74 -7.34 -6.63
N THR A 163 11.62 -6.17 -5.96
CA THR A 163 11.19 -6.06 -4.56
C THR A 163 10.25 -4.87 -4.39
N LEU A 164 9.02 -5.15 -3.98
CA LEU A 164 8.09 -4.11 -3.54
C LEU A 164 8.32 -3.82 -2.04
N ILE A 165 8.61 -2.57 -1.69
CA ILE A 165 8.76 -2.11 -0.31
C ILE A 165 7.48 -1.38 0.11
N ILE A 166 6.83 -1.90 1.14
CA ILE A 166 5.61 -1.33 1.70
C ILE A 166 6.01 -0.62 3.00
N VAL A 167 5.91 0.70 3.02
CA VAL A 167 6.24 1.50 4.20
C VAL A 167 4.96 1.83 4.97
N ALA A 168 5.00 1.69 6.28
CA ALA A 168 3.88 1.96 7.16
C ALA A 168 4.29 2.74 8.42
N HIS A 169 3.35 3.51 8.97
CA HIS A 169 3.47 3.99 10.34
C HIS A 169 2.98 2.95 11.33
N VAL A 170 3.49 3.01 12.55
CA VAL A 170 3.00 2.20 13.67
C VAL A 170 2.11 3.02 14.57
N LYS A 171 1.23 2.33 15.28
CA LYS A 171 0.53 2.81 16.47
C LYS A 171 0.78 1.84 17.62
N ASP A 172 0.89 2.37 18.81
CA ASP A 172 0.94 1.56 20.02
C ASP A 172 -0.49 1.39 20.54
N LYS A 173 -0.89 0.15 20.83
CA LYS A 173 -2.18 -0.20 21.41
C LYS A 173 -1.95 -0.74 22.80
N ASN A 174 -2.58 -0.10 23.77
CA ASN A 174 -2.55 -0.59 25.14
C ASN A 174 -3.50 -1.80 25.25
N VAL A 175 -2.93 -2.98 25.46
CA VAL A 175 -3.68 -4.24 25.64
C VAL A 175 -3.60 -4.59 27.12
N GLY A 176 -4.31 -3.81 27.96
CA GLY A 176 -4.39 -4.08 29.40
C GLY A 176 -5.23 -5.32 29.66
N VAL A 177 -4.62 -6.40 30.12
CA VAL A 177 -5.29 -7.46 30.87
C VAL A 177 -5.12 -7.13 32.37
N ALA A 178 -6.17 -7.20 33.14
CA ALA A 178 -6.27 -6.76 34.53
C ALA A 178 -4.94 -6.89 35.32
N GLY A 179 -4.22 -5.77 35.50
CA GLY A 179 -3.03 -5.66 36.33
C GLY A 179 -1.68 -5.62 35.61
N GLU A 180 -1.59 -5.83 34.29
CA GLU A 180 -0.37 -5.70 33.53
C GLU A 180 -0.61 -4.79 32.31
N GLU A 181 0.17 -3.70 32.17
CA GLU A 181 0.19 -2.86 30.98
C GLU A 181 1.08 -3.53 29.91
N ALA A 182 0.46 -4.17 28.94
CA ALA A 182 1.16 -4.62 27.74
C ALA A 182 0.89 -3.65 26.57
N ASN A 183 1.95 -3.09 26.00
CA ASN A 183 1.86 -2.27 24.80
C ASN A 183 2.13 -3.13 23.57
N GLU A 184 1.12 -3.29 22.72
CA GLU A 184 1.27 -3.96 21.42
C GLU A 184 1.53 -2.93 20.33
N ARG A 185 2.60 -3.11 19.59
CA ARG A 185 2.94 -2.26 18.45
C ARG A 185 2.42 -2.88 17.16
N MET A 186 1.59 -2.15 16.44
CA MET A 186 0.97 -2.62 15.21
C MET A 186 1.06 -1.59 14.08
N ILE A 187 0.87 -2.03 12.84
CA ILE A 187 0.76 -1.12 11.70
C ILE A 187 -0.49 -0.25 11.88
N ASN A 188 -0.32 1.06 11.66
CA ASN A 188 -1.41 2.03 11.82
C ASN A 188 -2.36 1.97 10.60
N LEU A 189 -3.26 0.99 10.60
CA LEU A 189 -4.38 0.87 9.67
C LEU A 189 -5.69 0.85 10.44
N THR A 190 -6.77 1.30 9.79
CA THR A 190 -8.12 1.33 10.37
C THR A 190 -8.64 -0.11 10.57
N GLY A 191 -9.18 -0.41 11.74
CA GLY A 191 -9.70 -1.74 12.06
C GLY A 191 -8.62 -2.80 12.33
N ALA A 192 -7.37 -2.39 12.56
CA ALA A 192 -6.29 -3.25 13.06
C ALA A 192 -6.19 -3.15 14.59
#